data_051022fb46e5d586d1c0d3c3cf73c01f
#
_entry.id   051022fb46e5d586d1c0d3c3cf73c01f
#
_cell.length_a   1.000
_cell.length_b   1.000
_cell.length_c   1.000
_cell.angle_alpha   90.00
_cell.angle_beta   90.00
_cell.angle_gamma   90.00
#
_symmetry.space_group_name_H-M   'P 1'
#
loop_
_entity.id
_entity.type
_entity.pdbx_description
1 polymer ?
#
loop_
_entity_poly.entity_id
_entity_poly.type
_entity_poly.pdbx_seq_one_letter_code
_entity_poly.pdbx_strand_id
1 'polypeptide(L)'
;MSAKDNILKRLRAVEVAEVVKPQLDVEAICFEDGVAHFSEMVKAVGGEVAELQGSLLETLVALGVDTESLVSSLEELKDKALNPDAVADVHELGGNYTAVASGKVAVAENGAVWVPVEGRRRAHLFACQHLVLVVSKRDVVDTMHDAMARISLSDIAYGAFISGPSKTADIEQALVMGAHGAMRATVILTE
;
A
#
# COMPACT_ATOMS: atom_id res chain seq x y z
N MET A 1 -4.60 18.73 37.91
CA MET A 1 -5.03 17.82 36.82
C MET A 1 -4.91 18.59 35.52
N SER A 2 -4.24 18.00 34.53
CA SER A 2 -4.10 18.63 33.22
C SER A 2 -5.43 18.56 32.41
N ALA A 3 -5.58 19.39 31.38
CA ALA A 3 -6.73 19.31 30.47
C ALA A 3 -6.86 17.89 29.86
N LYS A 4 -5.72 17.26 29.55
CA LYS A 4 -5.64 15.88 29.07
C LYS A 4 -6.24 14.90 30.08
N ASP A 5 -5.91 15.02 31.36
CA ASP A 5 -6.43 14.11 32.40
C ASP A 5 -7.94 14.25 32.55
N ASN A 6 -8.47 15.46 32.45
CA ASN A 6 -9.91 15.70 32.51
C ASN A 6 -10.65 15.07 31.30
N ILE A 7 -10.10 15.21 30.10
CA ILE A 7 -10.68 14.60 28.88
C ILE A 7 -10.67 13.07 29.00
N LEU A 8 -9.52 12.49 29.35
CA LEU A 8 -9.42 11.03 29.51
C LEU A 8 -10.34 10.49 30.61
N LYS A 9 -10.49 11.22 31.71
CA LYS A 9 -11.43 10.84 32.79
C LYS A 9 -12.87 10.83 32.30
N ARG A 10 -13.30 11.83 31.52
CA ARG A 10 -14.64 11.88 30.94
C ARG A 10 -14.87 10.76 29.94
N LEU A 11 -13.91 10.48 29.04
CA LEU A 11 -14.00 9.37 28.09
C LEU A 11 -14.12 8.00 28.76
N ARG A 12 -13.35 7.76 29.82
CA ARG A 12 -13.40 6.51 30.58
C ARG A 12 -14.69 6.36 31.42
N ALA A 13 -15.38 7.44 31.69
CA ALA A 13 -16.65 7.43 32.44
C ALA A 13 -17.87 7.24 31.51
N VAL A 14 -17.69 7.21 30.21
CA VAL A 14 -18.77 6.89 29.26
C VAL A 14 -19.00 5.38 29.27
N GLU A 15 -20.14 4.97 29.81
CA GLU A 15 -20.60 3.60 29.70
C GLU A 15 -21.20 3.40 28.29
N VAL A 16 -20.55 2.57 27.51
CA VAL A 16 -21.06 2.15 26.19
C VAL A 16 -21.76 0.80 26.40
N ALA A 17 -23.03 0.74 26.02
CA ALA A 17 -23.76 -0.54 26.07
C ALA A 17 -23.07 -1.53 25.12
N GLU A 18 -22.84 -2.74 25.62
CA GLU A 18 -22.32 -3.82 24.81
C GLU A 18 -23.37 -4.22 23.76
N VAL A 19 -23.08 -3.93 22.48
CA VAL A 19 -23.95 -4.33 21.37
C VAL A 19 -23.36 -5.59 20.75
N VAL A 20 -24.14 -6.65 20.72
CA VAL A 20 -23.73 -7.90 20.05
C VAL A 20 -23.55 -7.61 18.56
N LYS A 21 -22.36 -7.90 18.05
CA LYS A 21 -22.08 -7.78 16.61
C LYS A 21 -23.04 -8.69 15.84
N PRO A 22 -23.80 -8.17 14.87
CA PRO A 22 -24.67 -9.02 14.05
C PRO A 22 -23.84 -10.08 13.32
N GLN A 23 -24.33 -11.31 13.30
CA GLN A 23 -23.79 -12.34 12.45
C GLN A 23 -24.22 -12.02 11.01
N LEU A 24 -23.26 -11.75 10.16
CA LEU A 24 -23.50 -11.56 8.74
C LEU A 24 -23.27 -12.92 8.06
N ASP A 25 -24.39 -13.57 7.75
CA ASP A 25 -24.40 -14.84 6.99
C ASP A 25 -24.43 -14.51 5.50
N VAL A 26 -23.31 -13.98 5.01
CA VAL A 26 -23.12 -13.59 3.61
C VAL A 26 -22.13 -14.57 2.98
N GLU A 27 -22.53 -15.20 1.89
CA GLU A 27 -21.58 -15.95 1.08
C GLU A 27 -20.46 -15.01 0.61
N ALA A 28 -19.21 -15.37 0.95
CA ALA A 28 -18.06 -14.60 0.51
C ALA A 28 -17.86 -14.78 -1.00
N ILE A 29 -17.46 -13.72 -1.69
CA ILE A 29 -17.04 -13.80 -3.08
C ILE A 29 -15.77 -14.66 -3.14
N CYS A 30 -15.74 -15.63 -4.03
CA CYS A 30 -14.57 -16.46 -4.32
C CYS A 30 -14.28 -16.40 -5.81
N PHE A 31 -13.02 -16.26 -6.18
CA PHE A 31 -12.58 -16.26 -7.57
C PHE A 31 -11.93 -17.62 -7.91
N GLU A 32 -12.20 -18.15 -9.10
CA GLU A 32 -11.58 -19.39 -9.58
C GLU A 32 -10.06 -19.25 -9.70
N ASP A 33 -9.59 -18.07 -10.18
CA ASP A 33 -8.20 -17.66 -10.20
C ASP A 33 -8.07 -16.25 -9.59
N GLY A 34 -7.81 -16.20 -8.28
CA GLY A 34 -7.68 -14.94 -7.55
C GLY A 34 -6.52 -14.10 -8.04
N VAL A 35 -5.41 -14.72 -8.52
CA VAL A 35 -4.24 -13.98 -9.02
C VAL A 35 -4.54 -13.32 -10.36
N ALA A 36 -5.20 -14.03 -11.26
CA ALA A 36 -5.64 -13.47 -12.54
C ALA A 36 -6.63 -12.32 -12.31
N HIS A 37 -7.63 -12.53 -11.45
CA HIS A 37 -8.62 -11.49 -11.14
C HIS A 37 -7.98 -10.26 -10.48
N PHE A 38 -7.06 -10.47 -9.51
CA PHE A 38 -6.27 -9.38 -8.93
C PHE A 38 -5.56 -8.55 -10.00
N SER A 39 -4.92 -9.24 -10.95
CA SER A 39 -4.17 -8.58 -12.04
C SER A 39 -5.09 -7.76 -12.94
N GLU A 40 -6.30 -8.25 -13.22
CA GLU A 40 -7.32 -7.51 -13.96
C GLU A 40 -7.79 -6.26 -13.20
N MET A 41 -8.04 -6.39 -11.90
CA MET A 41 -8.47 -5.28 -11.06
C MET A 41 -7.40 -4.21 -10.90
N VAL A 42 -6.12 -4.58 -10.75
CA VAL A 42 -5.01 -3.61 -10.74
C VAL A 42 -5.00 -2.80 -12.04
N LYS A 43 -5.17 -3.44 -13.19
CA LYS A 43 -5.25 -2.75 -14.50
C LYS A 43 -6.50 -1.88 -14.59
N ALA A 44 -7.65 -2.36 -14.14
CA ALA A 44 -8.91 -1.62 -14.14
C ALA A 44 -8.83 -0.32 -13.32
N VAL A 45 -8.08 -0.34 -12.22
CA VAL A 45 -7.82 0.88 -11.44
C VAL A 45 -6.65 1.71 -11.98
N GLY A 46 -6.10 1.39 -13.16
CA GLY A 46 -5.06 2.16 -13.85
C GLY A 46 -3.64 1.86 -13.37
N GLY A 47 -3.43 0.75 -12.66
CA GLY A 47 -2.11 0.22 -12.33
C GLY A 47 -1.56 -0.71 -13.40
N GLU A 48 -0.31 -1.10 -13.24
CA GLU A 48 0.39 -2.07 -14.07
C GLU A 48 0.72 -3.32 -13.23
N VAL A 49 0.77 -4.50 -13.86
CA VAL A 49 1.18 -5.75 -13.22
C VAL A 49 2.32 -6.37 -14.01
N ALA A 50 3.34 -6.81 -13.31
CA ALA A 50 4.46 -7.57 -13.86
C ALA A 50 4.78 -8.77 -12.96
N GLU A 51 5.46 -9.75 -13.51
CA GLU A 51 6.05 -10.86 -12.75
C GLU A 51 7.52 -10.60 -12.49
N LEU A 52 8.01 -11.04 -11.33
CA LEU A 52 9.42 -10.98 -11.01
C LEU A 52 10.22 -11.85 -11.99
N GLN A 53 11.21 -11.25 -12.64
CA GLN A 53 12.10 -11.93 -13.56
C GLN A 53 13.56 -11.77 -13.10
N GLY A 54 14.15 -12.83 -12.62
CA GLY A 54 15.48 -12.77 -12.00
C GLY A 54 15.46 -12.01 -10.67
N SER A 55 16.31 -11.00 -10.54
CA SER A 55 16.32 -10.11 -9.38
C SER A 55 15.28 -8.99 -9.49
N LEU A 56 14.94 -8.39 -8.34
CA LEU A 56 14.05 -7.24 -8.32
C LEU A 56 14.61 -6.07 -9.15
N LEU A 57 15.92 -5.81 -9.04
CA LEU A 57 16.56 -4.75 -9.80
C LEU A 57 16.50 -5.00 -11.33
N GLU A 58 16.75 -6.24 -11.78
CA GLU A 58 16.63 -6.60 -13.19
C GLU A 58 15.20 -6.42 -13.70
N THR A 59 14.20 -6.80 -12.90
CA THR A 59 12.80 -6.60 -13.24
C THR A 59 12.47 -5.10 -13.36
N LEU A 60 12.93 -4.26 -12.43
CA LEU A 60 12.73 -2.80 -12.48
C LEU A 60 13.33 -2.20 -13.76
N VAL A 61 14.55 -2.61 -14.12
CA VAL A 61 15.22 -2.18 -15.37
C VAL A 61 14.41 -2.62 -16.60
N ALA A 62 13.96 -3.87 -16.64
CA ALA A 62 13.16 -4.40 -17.75
C ALA A 62 11.82 -3.66 -17.92
N LEU A 63 11.23 -3.16 -16.83
CA LEU A 63 10.02 -2.34 -16.84
C LEU A 63 10.28 -0.86 -17.20
N GLY A 64 11.52 -0.49 -17.47
CA GLY A 64 11.90 0.90 -17.77
C GLY A 64 11.73 1.85 -16.58
N VAL A 65 11.85 1.31 -15.36
CA VAL A 65 11.84 2.12 -14.13
C VAL A 65 13.17 2.86 -14.04
N ASP A 66 13.11 4.15 -13.70
CA ASP A 66 14.32 4.92 -13.39
C ASP A 66 14.96 4.38 -12.11
N THR A 67 16.12 3.74 -12.26
CA THR A 67 16.87 3.13 -11.17
C THR A 67 17.89 4.07 -10.52
N GLU A 68 18.06 5.28 -11.04
CA GLU A 68 18.95 6.30 -10.43
C GLU A 68 18.25 7.05 -9.28
N SER A 69 16.93 7.03 -9.25
CA SER A 69 16.11 7.74 -8.27
C SER A 69 15.22 6.78 -7.46
N LEU A 70 15.78 5.67 -6.99
CA LEU A 70 15.04 4.70 -6.17
C LEU A 70 15.02 5.09 -4.69
N VAL A 71 13.86 4.95 -4.06
CA VAL A 71 13.68 5.07 -2.61
C VAL A 71 13.04 3.77 -2.10
N SER A 72 13.73 3.07 -1.22
CA SER A 72 13.25 1.78 -0.70
C SER A 72 13.93 1.42 0.62
N SER A 73 13.23 0.69 1.48
CA SER A 73 13.79 0.03 2.67
C SER A 73 14.05 -1.47 2.46
N LEU A 74 13.82 -1.97 1.23
CA LEU A 74 14.02 -3.39 0.92
C LEU A 74 15.51 -3.74 0.88
N GLU A 75 15.88 -4.83 1.57
CA GLU A 75 17.26 -5.29 1.67
C GLU A 75 17.88 -5.59 0.29
N GLU A 76 17.07 -6.12 -0.66
CA GLU A 76 17.51 -6.43 -2.01
C GLU A 76 17.91 -5.18 -2.83
N LEU A 77 17.47 -4.00 -2.41
CA LEU A 77 17.76 -2.73 -3.08
C LEU A 77 18.70 -1.82 -2.28
N LYS A 78 19.24 -2.26 -1.15
CA LYS A 78 20.03 -1.43 -0.22
C LYS A 78 21.24 -0.73 -0.86
N ASP A 79 21.85 -1.36 -1.86
CA ASP A 79 23.05 -0.83 -2.54
C ASP A 79 22.69 0.13 -3.70
N LYS A 80 21.41 0.27 -4.03
CA LYS A 80 20.91 1.05 -5.17
C LYS A 80 19.86 2.09 -4.78
N ALA A 81 19.05 1.80 -3.77
CA ALA A 81 17.99 2.68 -3.34
C ALA A 81 18.40 3.52 -2.12
N LEU A 82 17.93 4.76 -2.09
CA LEU A 82 18.01 5.59 -0.90
C LEU A 82 17.04 5.04 0.15
N ASN A 83 17.54 4.73 1.35
CA ASN A 83 16.67 4.34 2.46
C ASN A 83 15.93 5.60 2.97
N PRO A 84 14.58 5.62 2.98
CA PRO A 84 13.81 6.78 3.41
C PRO A 84 14.06 7.17 4.87
N ASP A 85 14.45 6.23 5.74
CA ASP A 85 14.75 6.50 7.14
C ASP A 85 16.15 7.09 7.38
N ALA A 86 17.04 7.00 6.40
CA ALA A 86 18.36 7.64 6.46
C ALA A 86 18.32 9.14 6.18
N VAL A 87 17.23 9.65 5.60
CA VAL A 87 17.06 11.06 5.26
C VAL A 87 16.63 11.87 6.48
N ALA A 88 17.31 12.97 6.78
CA ALA A 88 17.01 13.81 7.93
C ALA A 88 15.66 14.54 7.77
N ASP A 89 15.43 15.13 6.60
CA ASP A 89 14.17 15.79 6.24
C ASP A 89 13.53 15.07 5.04
N VAL A 90 12.22 14.76 5.14
CA VAL A 90 11.46 14.14 4.06
C VAL A 90 11.42 14.98 2.80
N HIS A 91 11.55 16.30 2.91
CA HIS A 91 11.62 17.21 1.75
C HIS A 91 12.88 17.01 0.90
N GLU A 92 13.94 16.43 1.46
CA GLU A 92 15.16 16.09 0.72
C GLU A 92 14.95 14.98 -0.32
N LEU A 93 13.88 14.18 -0.17
CA LEU A 93 13.53 13.16 -1.17
C LEU A 93 13.09 13.78 -2.51
N GLY A 94 12.68 15.06 -2.51
CA GLY A 94 12.05 15.66 -3.68
C GLY A 94 10.71 14.98 -4.00
N GLY A 95 10.16 15.17 -5.17
CA GLY A 95 8.93 14.47 -5.61
C GLY A 95 9.16 13.56 -6.82
N ASN A 96 10.39 13.55 -7.36
CA ASN A 96 10.70 12.90 -8.63
C ASN A 96 11.52 11.61 -8.42
N TYR A 97 10.93 10.65 -7.73
CA TYR A 97 11.56 9.35 -7.46
C TYR A 97 10.56 8.19 -7.62
N THR A 98 11.10 6.99 -7.75
CA THR A 98 10.35 5.75 -7.67
C THR A 98 10.46 5.16 -6.27
N ALA A 99 9.33 4.98 -5.60
CA ALA A 99 9.27 4.24 -4.33
C ALA A 99 9.04 2.75 -4.60
N VAL A 100 9.81 1.89 -3.94
CA VAL A 100 9.63 0.43 -4.00
C VAL A 100 9.38 -0.09 -2.59
N ALA A 101 8.26 -0.79 -2.39
CA ALA A 101 7.85 -1.30 -1.09
C ALA A 101 7.28 -2.72 -1.18
N SER A 102 7.38 -3.46 -0.06
CA SER A 102 6.76 -4.78 0.06
C SER A 102 5.29 -4.67 0.46
N GLY A 103 4.43 -5.33 -0.30
CA GLY A 103 3.08 -5.66 0.11
C GLY A 103 3.06 -6.97 0.91
N LYS A 104 2.13 -7.10 1.84
CA LYS A 104 1.97 -8.31 2.67
C LYS A 104 0.70 -9.10 2.33
N VAL A 105 -0.29 -8.44 1.78
CA VAL A 105 -1.54 -9.05 1.33
C VAL A 105 -2.03 -8.28 0.10
N ALA A 106 -2.50 -8.99 -0.92
CA ALA A 106 -3.12 -8.44 -2.11
C ALA A 106 -4.58 -8.90 -2.20
N VAL A 107 -5.48 -8.03 -2.65
CA VAL A 107 -6.93 -8.26 -2.62
C VAL A 107 -7.48 -8.31 -4.04
N ALA A 108 -8.00 -9.46 -4.42
CA ALA A 108 -8.48 -9.71 -5.78
C ALA A 108 -9.71 -8.84 -6.12
N GLU A 109 -10.65 -8.66 -5.21
CA GLU A 109 -11.90 -7.92 -5.48
C GLU A 109 -11.70 -6.46 -5.93
N ASN A 110 -10.58 -5.82 -5.57
CA ASN A 110 -10.38 -4.39 -5.82
C ASN A 110 -8.95 -3.99 -6.21
N GLY A 111 -8.05 -4.95 -6.40
CA GLY A 111 -6.66 -4.70 -6.79
C GLY A 111 -5.83 -3.96 -5.74
N ALA A 112 -6.25 -3.96 -4.48
CA ALA A 112 -5.54 -3.30 -3.40
C ALA A 112 -4.42 -4.18 -2.85
N VAL A 113 -3.32 -3.54 -2.44
CA VAL A 113 -2.20 -4.19 -1.75
C VAL A 113 -2.03 -3.55 -0.39
N TRP A 114 -1.98 -4.37 0.66
CA TRP A 114 -1.66 -3.91 2.01
C TRP A 114 -0.16 -3.69 2.16
N VAL A 115 0.21 -2.46 2.49
CA VAL A 115 1.60 -2.05 2.70
C VAL A 115 1.78 -1.59 4.13
N PRO A 116 2.40 -2.38 5.01
CA PRO A 116 2.81 -1.93 6.33
C PRO A 116 4.01 -1.00 6.22
N VAL A 117 4.05 0.05 7.04
CA VAL A 117 5.21 0.94 7.14
C VAL A 117 5.91 0.66 8.46
N GLU A 118 7.00 -0.09 8.38
CA GLU A 118 7.80 -0.48 9.54
C GLU A 118 8.75 0.64 10.00
N GLY A 119 9.13 1.52 9.08
CA GLY A 119 10.02 2.66 9.32
C GLY A 119 9.32 3.91 9.84
N ARG A 120 10.10 4.97 10.09
CA ARG A 120 9.60 6.28 10.55
C ARG A 120 8.97 7.11 9.44
N ARG A 121 9.34 6.86 8.20
CA ARG A 121 9.00 7.68 7.04
C ARG A 121 7.96 7.01 6.16
N ARG A 122 6.70 7.42 6.28
CA ARG A 122 5.60 6.94 5.42
C ARG A 122 5.38 7.79 4.16
N ALA A 123 5.82 9.05 4.19
CA ALA A 123 5.57 9.99 3.11
C ALA A 123 6.14 9.54 1.76
N HIS A 124 7.24 8.76 1.76
CA HIS A 124 7.88 8.28 0.54
C HIS A 124 6.95 7.43 -0.34
N LEU A 125 5.96 6.74 0.24
CA LEU A 125 4.98 5.95 -0.51
C LEU A 125 3.93 6.81 -1.22
N PHE A 126 3.70 8.03 -0.73
CA PHE A 126 2.62 8.89 -1.20
C PHE A 126 3.09 10.11 -1.96
N ALA A 127 4.38 10.48 -1.83
CA ALA A 127 4.97 11.63 -2.50
C ALA A 127 5.83 11.26 -3.72
N CYS A 128 5.93 9.97 -4.04
CA CYS A 128 6.68 9.47 -5.20
C CYS A 128 5.94 9.74 -6.50
N GLN A 129 6.67 9.76 -7.61
CA GLN A 129 6.09 9.83 -8.95
C GLN A 129 5.63 8.45 -9.45
N HIS A 130 6.39 7.41 -9.13
CA HIS A 130 6.06 6.03 -9.42
C HIS A 130 6.13 5.18 -8.15
N LEU A 131 5.06 4.44 -7.86
CA LEU A 131 5.02 3.48 -6.76
C LEU A 131 5.09 2.07 -7.30
N VAL A 132 6.08 1.30 -6.85
CA VAL A 132 6.22 -0.12 -7.16
C VAL A 132 5.96 -0.92 -5.88
N LEU A 133 5.00 -1.84 -5.95
CA LEU A 133 4.64 -2.73 -4.84
C LEU A 133 5.04 -4.16 -5.21
N VAL A 134 5.79 -4.82 -4.33
CA VAL A 134 6.22 -6.21 -4.51
C VAL A 134 5.41 -7.08 -3.58
N VAL A 135 4.71 -8.08 -4.09
CA VAL A 135 3.85 -8.98 -3.31
C VAL A 135 3.88 -10.40 -3.86
N SER A 136 3.82 -11.41 -2.97
CA SER A 136 3.77 -12.80 -3.39
C SER A 136 2.38 -13.17 -3.92
N LYS A 137 2.32 -13.98 -4.97
CA LYS A 137 1.07 -14.59 -5.48
C LYS A 137 0.34 -15.40 -4.39
N ARG A 138 1.08 -15.96 -3.43
CA ARG A 138 0.51 -16.73 -2.30
C ARG A 138 -0.23 -15.86 -1.29
N ASP A 139 0.03 -14.55 -1.31
CA ASP A 139 -0.58 -13.57 -0.42
C ASP A 139 -1.79 -12.87 -1.06
N VAL A 140 -2.21 -13.33 -2.25
CA VAL A 140 -3.47 -12.89 -2.86
C VAL A 140 -4.63 -13.56 -2.14
N VAL A 141 -5.61 -12.76 -1.75
CA VAL A 141 -6.88 -13.20 -1.15
C VAL A 141 -8.05 -12.66 -1.96
N ASP A 142 -9.20 -13.28 -1.85
CA ASP A 142 -10.36 -12.90 -2.64
C ASP A 142 -10.94 -11.56 -2.19
N THR A 143 -11.12 -11.34 -0.88
CA THR A 143 -11.88 -10.20 -0.37
C THR A 143 -11.08 -9.35 0.63
N MET A 144 -11.54 -8.12 0.85
CA MET A 144 -11.02 -7.25 1.93
C MET A 144 -11.22 -7.86 3.32
N HIS A 145 -12.26 -8.67 3.52
CA HIS A 145 -12.50 -9.35 4.79
C HIS A 145 -11.41 -10.39 5.07
N ASP A 146 -11.02 -11.17 4.05
CA ASP A 146 -9.93 -12.14 4.14
C ASP A 146 -8.60 -11.44 4.41
N ALA A 147 -8.36 -10.31 3.74
CA ALA A 147 -7.16 -9.51 3.97
C ALA A 147 -7.11 -8.98 5.41
N MET A 148 -8.20 -8.41 5.91
CA MET A 148 -8.26 -7.92 7.29
C MET A 148 -8.06 -9.01 8.34
N ALA A 149 -8.48 -10.25 8.05
CA ALA A 149 -8.25 -11.40 8.93
C ALA A 149 -6.76 -11.82 9.01
N ARG A 150 -5.96 -11.50 7.97
CA ARG A 150 -4.51 -11.79 7.91
C ARG A 150 -3.65 -10.67 8.50
N ILE A 151 -4.20 -9.46 8.68
CA ILE A 151 -3.44 -8.29 9.12
C ILE A 151 -3.47 -8.20 10.65
N SER A 152 -2.28 -8.15 11.25
CA SER A 152 -2.12 -7.75 12.66
C SER A 152 -1.74 -6.26 12.72
N LEU A 153 -2.50 -5.49 13.49
CA LEU A 153 -2.22 -4.06 13.72
C LEU A 153 -1.43 -3.82 15.01
N SER A 154 -1.12 -4.88 15.77
CA SER A 154 -0.46 -4.75 17.09
C SER A 154 0.98 -4.28 17.00
N ASP A 155 1.68 -4.62 15.90
CA ASP A 155 3.12 -4.44 15.78
C ASP A 155 3.51 -3.38 14.73
N ILE A 156 2.54 -2.74 14.10
CA ILE A 156 2.75 -1.72 13.08
C ILE A 156 2.13 -0.39 13.49
N ALA A 157 2.92 0.70 13.36
CA ALA A 157 2.44 2.04 13.66
C ALA A 157 1.52 2.60 12.57
N TYR A 158 1.69 2.16 11.34
CA TYR A 158 0.92 2.61 10.18
C TYR A 158 0.98 1.60 9.04
N GLY A 159 -0.11 1.44 8.34
CA GLY A 159 -0.20 0.71 7.09
C GLY A 159 -1.37 1.21 6.26
N ALA A 160 -1.34 0.93 4.97
CA ALA A 160 -2.38 1.36 4.04
C ALA A 160 -2.66 0.28 2.99
N PHE A 161 -3.92 0.16 2.59
CA PHE A 161 -4.27 -0.47 1.34
C PHE A 161 -4.10 0.52 0.20
N ILE A 162 -3.34 0.15 -0.81
CA ILE A 162 -3.06 0.99 -1.98
C ILE A 162 -3.56 0.26 -3.21
N SER A 163 -4.46 0.90 -3.96
CA SER A 163 -5.06 0.36 -5.18
C SER A 163 -4.85 1.33 -6.35
N GLY A 164 -3.88 1.00 -7.20
CA GLY A 164 -3.51 1.80 -8.36
C GLY A 164 -2.86 3.15 -8.04
N PRO A 165 -2.66 4.00 -9.07
CA PRO A 165 -2.09 5.34 -8.93
C PRO A 165 -3.05 6.31 -8.26
N SER A 166 -2.51 7.46 -7.78
CA SER A 166 -3.31 8.51 -7.16
C SER A 166 -4.31 9.12 -8.15
N LYS A 167 -5.58 9.19 -7.73
CA LYS A 167 -6.68 9.75 -8.52
C LYS A 167 -7.44 10.77 -7.69
N THR A 168 -7.73 11.92 -8.28
CA THR A 168 -8.56 12.97 -7.67
C THR A 168 -9.69 13.32 -8.64
N ALA A 169 -10.95 13.25 -8.18
CA ALA A 169 -12.13 13.57 -8.97
C ALA A 169 -12.72 14.96 -8.65
N ASP A 170 -12.22 15.65 -7.63
CA ASP A 170 -12.84 16.88 -7.09
C ASP A 170 -12.44 18.16 -7.83
N ILE A 171 -11.53 18.08 -8.79
CA ILE A 171 -11.10 19.26 -9.55
C ILE A 171 -11.94 19.33 -10.82
N GLU A 172 -12.96 20.22 -10.84
CA GLU A 172 -13.83 20.50 -11.99
C GLU A 172 -14.51 19.24 -12.58
N GLN A 173 -14.76 18.21 -11.76
CA GLN A 173 -15.31 16.90 -12.19
C GLN A 173 -14.44 16.17 -13.23
N ALA A 174 -13.19 16.57 -13.40
CA ALA A 174 -12.20 15.89 -14.23
C ALA A 174 -11.34 14.93 -13.37
N LEU A 175 -11.11 13.72 -13.87
CA LEU A 175 -10.20 12.77 -13.24
C LEU A 175 -8.77 13.22 -13.46
N VAL A 176 -8.10 13.67 -12.38
CA VAL A 176 -6.69 14.06 -12.40
C VAL A 176 -5.85 12.96 -11.78
N MET A 177 -4.83 12.49 -12.51
CA MET A 177 -3.88 11.50 -12.03
C MET A 177 -2.68 12.17 -11.37
N GLY A 178 -2.27 11.66 -10.21
CA GLY A 178 -1.02 12.05 -9.56
C GLY A 178 -1.00 13.47 -8.95
N ALA A 179 -2.15 14.11 -8.72
CA ALA A 179 -2.20 15.45 -8.13
C ALA A 179 -1.61 15.51 -6.71
N HIS A 180 -1.74 14.43 -5.94
CA HIS A 180 -1.31 14.33 -4.54
C HIS A 180 -0.63 12.99 -4.21
N GLY A 181 -0.06 12.30 -5.22
CA GLY A 181 0.58 10.99 -5.02
C GLY A 181 1.13 10.43 -6.32
N ALA A 182 1.42 9.14 -6.33
CA ALA A 182 2.03 8.49 -7.48
C ALA A 182 1.20 8.63 -8.77
N MET A 183 1.83 9.09 -9.82
CA MET A 183 1.24 9.14 -11.17
C MET A 183 1.14 7.75 -11.81
N ARG A 184 2.07 6.86 -11.43
CA ARG A 184 2.11 5.46 -11.88
C ARG A 184 2.16 4.54 -10.68
N ALA A 185 1.51 3.39 -10.79
CA ALA A 185 1.60 2.32 -9.83
C ALA A 185 1.80 0.99 -10.54
N THR A 186 2.81 0.23 -10.14
CA THR A 186 3.11 -1.10 -10.68
C THR A 186 3.14 -2.11 -9.55
N VAL A 187 2.49 -3.25 -9.72
CA VAL A 187 2.58 -4.39 -8.81
C VAL A 187 3.47 -5.45 -9.45
N ILE A 188 4.53 -5.85 -8.75
CA ILE A 188 5.39 -6.96 -9.14
C ILE A 188 4.97 -8.18 -8.31
N LEU A 189 4.52 -9.22 -9.00
CA LEU A 189 4.13 -10.49 -8.40
C LEU A 189 5.35 -11.41 -8.32
N THR A 190 5.61 -11.93 -7.12
CA THR A 190 6.63 -12.97 -6.87
C THR A 190 5.97 -14.33 -6.68
N GLU A 191 6.78 -15.40 -6.65
CA GLU A 191 6.34 -16.79 -6.41
C GLU A 191 5.62 -16.98 -5.05
#